data_8e9c76e8f90b0c891d27d862cd2141a2
#
_entry.id   8e9c76e8f90b0c891d27d862cd2141a2
#
_cell.length_a   1.000
_cell.length_b   1.000
_cell.length_c   1.000
_cell.angle_alpha   90.00
_cell.angle_beta   90.00
_cell.angle_gamma   90.00
#
_symmetry.space_group_name_H-M   'P 1'
#
loop_
_entity.id
_entity.type
_entity.pdbx_description
1 polymer ?
#
loop_
_entity_poly.entity_id
_entity_poly.type
_entity_poly.pdbx_seq_one_letter_code
_entity_poly.pdbx_strand_id
1 'polypeptide(L)'
;MKTTKSKQWPVAGGKWPVVNTARSRHSPLATRHSPAFTLVELLVVIAIMAALAALLLPVVGAVKKHQYIFSAQAEMAKLETAIDRYKATYGFYPPDNRQSTTNAMINQLYYELVGTTNADLNNPSYQPLDGRGLTLPASDVQSGFGVGGIMNCSKPGGGEDITVAKNFLPDLKPNQIGVVSNYSVTPVGVTVLLCAVGGPDNTYQPMNALGVNPWRYISSNPINNPGSYDLWIQLSIAGKTHLICNWSKQVQIGSPLP
;
A
#
# COMPACT_ATOMS: atom_id res chain seq x y z
N MET A 1 53.67 -2.06 41.37
CA MET A 1 53.84 -1.95 42.83
C MET A 1 53.44 -0.53 43.27
N LYS A 2 52.18 -0.31 43.69
CA LYS A 2 51.71 0.96 44.26
C LYS A 2 50.82 0.58 45.45
N THR A 3 51.30 0.91 46.61
CA THR A 3 50.76 0.65 47.94
C THR A 3 49.59 1.57 48.25
N THR A 4 48.46 0.98 48.63
CA THR A 4 47.27 1.66 49.12
C THR A 4 47.44 1.99 50.62
N LYS A 5 47.36 3.26 50.94
CA LYS A 5 47.38 3.75 52.39
C LYS A 5 45.92 3.72 52.88
N SER A 6 45.69 2.98 53.97
CA SER A 6 44.47 2.99 54.75
C SER A 6 44.44 4.26 55.63
N LYS A 7 43.35 5.06 55.53
CA LYS A 7 43.07 6.17 56.43
C LYS A 7 42.33 5.66 57.69
N GLN A 8 42.96 5.75 58.84
CA GLN A 8 42.32 5.58 60.16
C GLN A 8 41.64 6.89 60.57
N TRP A 9 40.41 6.78 61.05
CA TRP A 9 39.65 7.89 61.61
C TRP A 9 39.81 7.88 63.14
N PRO A 10 39.95 9.06 63.78
CA PRO A 10 40.08 9.14 65.25
C PRO A 10 38.71 9.04 65.92
N VAL A 11 38.64 8.21 66.99
CA VAL A 11 37.44 8.10 67.83
C VAL A 11 37.55 9.22 68.87
N ALA A 12 36.68 10.22 68.76
CA ALA A 12 36.56 11.27 69.80
C ALA A 12 35.43 10.90 70.77
N GLY A 13 35.75 10.67 71.99
CA GLY A 13 34.82 10.47 73.12
C GLY A 13 34.07 11.77 73.43
N GLY A 14 32.81 11.85 73.04
CA GLY A 14 31.91 12.95 73.38
C GLY A 14 30.78 12.47 74.29
N LYS A 15 30.66 13.11 75.43
CA LYS A 15 29.59 12.91 76.42
C LYS A 15 28.27 13.31 75.82
N TRP A 16 27.28 12.43 75.86
CA TRP A 16 25.92 12.68 75.36
C TRP A 16 25.19 13.62 76.36
N PRO A 17 24.55 14.70 75.86
CA PRO A 17 23.66 15.50 76.67
C PRO A 17 22.32 14.73 76.84
N VAL A 18 21.83 14.71 78.05
CA VAL A 18 20.53 14.20 78.46
C VAL A 18 19.49 15.13 77.87
N VAL A 19 18.78 14.68 76.87
CA VAL A 19 17.66 15.42 76.27
C VAL A 19 16.40 15.18 77.09
N ASN A 20 15.93 16.24 77.75
CA ASN A 20 14.62 16.30 78.37
C ASN A 20 13.51 15.92 77.39
N THR A 21 12.77 14.89 77.72
CA THR A 21 11.56 14.48 76.96
C THR A 21 10.49 15.53 77.12
N ALA A 22 10.46 16.47 76.18
CA ALA A 22 9.30 17.33 75.96
C ALA A 22 8.15 16.47 75.50
N ARG A 23 7.06 16.48 76.27
CA ARG A 23 5.75 15.85 75.88
C ARG A 23 5.39 16.23 74.46
N SER A 24 5.51 15.29 73.56
CA SER A 24 4.95 15.47 72.19
C SER A 24 3.42 15.48 72.31
N ARG A 25 2.83 16.62 72.01
CA ARG A 25 1.38 16.74 71.77
C ARG A 25 1.13 16.00 70.47
N HIS A 26 0.50 14.82 70.59
CA HIS A 26 -0.05 14.15 69.44
C HIS A 26 -1.18 15.03 68.87
N SER A 27 -0.89 15.77 67.80
CA SER A 27 -1.92 16.35 66.97
C SER A 27 -2.69 15.20 66.32
N PRO A 28 -4.02 15.13 66.43
CA PRO A 28 -4.77 14.11 65.72
C PRO A 28 -4.55 14.31 64.22
N LEU A 29 -3.99 13.30 63.57
CA LEU A 29 -3.93 13.22 62.13
C LEU A 29 -5.35 13.34 61.62
N ALA A 30 -5.67 14.51 60.99
CA ALA A 30 -6.91 14.67 60.28
C ALA A 30 -6.91 13.64 59.14
N THR A 31 -7.60 12.53 59.33
CA THR A 31 -7.91 11.59 58.25
C THR A 31 -8.71 12.33 57.23
N ARG A 32 -8.06 12.75 56.14
CA ARG A 32 -8.75 13.15 54.92
C ARG A 32 -9.53 11.93 54.44
N HIS A 33 -10.83 11.93 54.67
CA HIS A 33 -11.73 10.99 54.02
C HIS A 33 -11.69 11.31 52.55
N SER A 34 -10.91 10.55 51.78
CA SER A 34 -11.08 10.52 50.34
C SER A 34 -12.48 9.97 50.08
N PRO A 35 -13.34 10.66 49.30
CA PRO A 35 -14.63 10.09 48.95
C PRO A 35 -14.39 8.76 48.26
N ALA A 36 -14.79 7.68 48.90
CA ALA A 36 -14.78 6.35 48.29
C ALA A 36 -15.85 6.33 47.23
N PHE A 37 -15.46 5.92 46.01
CA PHE A 37 -16.42 5.73 44.90
C PHE A 37 -17.51 4.74 45.33
N THR A 38 -18.75 5.10 45.11
CA THR A 38 -19.85 4.20 45.35
C THR A 38 -19.96 3.14 44.25
N LEU A 39 -20.37 1.94 44.58
CA LEU A 39 -20.60 0.86 43.61
C LEU A 39 -21.59 1.30 42.52
N VAL A 40 -22.55 2.13 42.85
CA VAL A 40 -23.54 2.67 41.92
C VAL A 40 -22.92 3.64 40.92
N GLU A 41 -22.01 4.53 41.35
CA GLU A 41 -21.29 5.45 40.44
C GLU A 41 -20.44 4.67 39.43
N LEU A 42 -19.75 3.62 39.88
CA LEU A 42 -18.99 2.77 38.97
C LEU A 42 -19.90 2.06 37.98
N LEU A 43 -21.04 1.51 38.46
CA LEU A 43 -22.01 0.80 37.61
C LEU A 43 -22.61 1.71 36.54
N VAL A 44 -22.96 2.94 36.89
CA VAL A 44 -23.49 3.94 35.92
C VAL A 44 -22.44 4.27 34.86
N VAL A 45 -21.18 4.48 35.23
CA VAL A 45 -20.11 4.77 34.28
C VAL A 45 -19.90 3.63 33.28
N ILE A 46 -19.81 2.38 33.77
CA ILE A 46 -19.65 1.24 32.86
C ILE A 46 -20.89 1.02 31.98
N ALA A 47 -22.09 1.30 32.46
CA ALA A 47 -23.30 1.22 31.66
C ALA A 47 -23.31 2.25 30.52
N ILE A 48 -22.91 3.51 30.80
CA ILE A 48 -22.78 4.54 29.77
C ILE A 48 -21.68 4.16 28.76
N MET A 49 -20.52 3.72 29.24
CA MET A 49 -19.44 3.26 28.35
C MET A 49 -19.88 2.10 27.46
N ALA A 50 -20.60 1.13 28.00
CA ALA A 50 -21.12 0.00 27.23
C ALA A 50 -22.15 0.46 26.17
N ALA A 51 -23.04 1.38 26.52
CA ALA A 51 -24.01 1.96 25.60
C ALA A 51 -23.32 2.71 24.44
N LEU A 52 -22.31 3.56 24.76
CA LEU A 52 -21.54 4.28 23.75
C LEU A 52 -20.73 3.32 22.86
N ALA A 53 -20.08 2.32 23.43
CA ALA A 53 -19.33 1.32 22.68
C ALA A 53 -20.25 0.53 21.71
N ALA A 54 -21.46 0.18 22.12
CA ALA A 54 -22.41 -0.53 21.28
C ALA A 54 -22.83 0.28 20.03
N LEU A 55 -22.88 1.60 20.11
CA LEU A 55 -23.18 2.49 18.97
C LEU A 55 -21.99 2.66 18.02
N LEU A 56 -20.74 2.53 18.50
CA LEU A 56 -19.55 2.73 17.70
C LEU A 56 -19.22 1.53 16.80
N LEU A 57 -19.50 0.29 17.24
CA LEU A 57 -19.14 -0.93 16.53
C LEU A 57 -19.66 -0.99 15.07
N PRO A 58 -20.96 -0.71 14.78
CA PRO A 58 -21.47 -0.80 13.41
C PRO A 58 -20.89 0.30 12.48
N VAL A 59 -20.53 1.45 13.04
CA VAL A 59 -20.02 2.60 12.27
C VAL A 59 -18.61 2.32 11.72
N VAL A 60 -17.75 1.66 12.48
CA VAL A 60 -16.36 1.36 12.06
C VAL A 60 -16.33 0.50 10.79
N GLY A 61 -17.22 -0.47 10.65
CA GLY A 61 -17.30 -1.33 9.46
C GLY A 61 -17.68 -0.55 8.21
N ALA A 62 -18.67 0.34 8.30
CA ALA A 62 -19.10 1.19 7.19
C ALA A 62 -17.99 2.17 6.76
N VAL A 63 -17.30 2.78 7.70
CA VAL A 63 -16.19 3.72 7.42
C VAL A 63 -15.04 3.00 6.68
N LYS A 64 -14.63 1.82 7.12
CA LYS A 64 -13.57 1.04 6.46
C LYS A 64 -13.94 0.69 5.01
N LYS A 65 -15.19 0.28 4.77
CA LYS A 65 -15.67 -0.01 3.42
C LYS A 65 -15.54 1.22 2.51
N HIS A 66 -16.01 2.37 2.95
CA HIS A 66 -15.87 3.61 2.18
C HIS A 66 -14.41 3.98 1.93
N GLN A 67 -13.56 3.83 2.93
CA GLN A 67 -12.12 4.08 2.80
C GLN A 67 -11.47 3.22 1.71
N TYR A 68 -11.79 1.92 1.64
CA TYR A 68 -11.26 1.04 0.59
C TYR A 68 -11.70 1.48 -0.81
N ILE A 69 -12.98 1.78 -0.98
CA ILE A 69 -13.54 2.23 -2.25
C ILE A 69 -12.90 3.54 -2.69
N PHE A 70 -12.86 4.56 -1.82
CA PHE A 70 -12.26 5.85 -2.14
C PHE A 70 -10.76 5.77 -2.44
N SER A 71 -10.02 4.92 -1.73
CA SER A 71 -8.62 4.69 -2.02
C SER A 71 -8.42 4.12 -3.42
N ALA A 72 -9.18 3.10 -3.80
CA ALA A 72 -9.10 2.50 -5.12
C ALA A 72 -9.55 3.47 -6.23
N GLN A 73 -10.60 4.25 -6.01
CA GLN A 73 -11.03 5.30 -6.97
C GLN A 73 -9.97 6.38 -7.16
N ALA A 74 -9.31 6.80 -6.08
CA ALA A 74 -8.22 7.78 -6.17
C ALA A 74 -6.99 7.23 -6.91
N GLU A 75 -6.69 5.94 -6.75
CA GLU A 75 -5.64 5.29 -7.53
C GLU A 75 -6.02 5.18 -9.00
N MET A 76 -7.26 4.78 -9.31
CA MET A 76 -7.77 4.72 -10.68
C MET A 76 -7.62 6.08 -11.38
N ALA A 77 -8.04 7.16 -10.74
CA ALA A 77 -7.92 8.52 -11.30
C ALA A 77 -6.45 8.91 -11.59
N LYS A 78 -5.49 8.46 -10.76
CA LYS A 78 -4.06 8.66 -11.04
C LYS A 78 -3.60 7.87 -12.26
N LEU A 79 -4.04 6.62 -12.40
CA LEU A 79 -3.72 5.78 -13.55
C LEU A 79 -4.33 6.35 -14.83
N GLU A 80 -5.59 6.78 -14.82
CA GLU A 80 -6.25 7.47 -15.94
C GLU A 80 -5.46 8.70 -16.37
N THR A 81 -5.07 9.56 -15.42
CA THR A 81 -4.24 10.74 -15.71
C THR A 81 -2.90 10.36 -16.35
N ALA A 82 -2.26 9.29 -15.88
CA ALA A 82 -0.99 8.83 -16.44
C ALA A 82 -1.16 8.24 -17.84
N ILE A 83 -2.22 7.48 -18.08
CA ILE A 83 -2.56 6.92 -19.39
C ILE A 83 -2.87 8.04 -20.40
N ASP A 84 -3.60 9.08 -20.00
CA ASP A 84 -3.90 10.24 -20.83
C ASP A 84 -2.64 11.03 -21.20
N ARG A 85 -1.72 11.23 -20.24
CA ARG A 85 -0.42 11.84 -20.50
C ARG A 85 0.45 11.00 -21.44
N TYR A 86 0.40 9.67 -21.29
CA TYR A 86 1.07 8.74 -22.20
C TYR A 86 0.52 8.91 -23.61
N LYS A 87 -0.81 8.88 -23.78
CA LYS A 87 -1.47 9.09 -25.07
C LYS A 87 -1.14 10.46 -25.68
N ALA A 88 -1.14 11.51 -24.89
CA ALA A 88 -0.77 12.84 -25.33
C ALA A 88 0.70 12.91 -25.85
N THR A 89 1.59 12.06 -25.29
CA THR A 89 2.99 12.00 -25.68
C THR A 89 3.23 11.12 -26.92
N TYR A 90 2.59 9.95 -26.99
CA TYR A 90 2.87 8.92 -27.99
C TYR A 90 1.79 8.83 -29.08
N GLY A 91 0.62 9.47 -28.93
CA GLY A 91 -0.48 9.47 -29.88
C GLY A 91 -1.46 8.28 -29.76
N PHE A 92 -1.13 7.29 -28.94
CA PHE A 92 -1.97 6.10 -28.68
C PHE A 92 -1.93 5.71 -27.21
N TYR A 93 -2.89 4.87 -26.81
CA TYR A 93 -2.93 4.35 -25.45
C TYR A 93 -1.81 3.33 -25.21
N PRO A 94 -1.32 3.14 -23.95
CA PRO A 94 -0.38 2.08 -23.65
C PRO A 94 -0.87 0.74 -24.22
N PRO A 95 0.01 -0.05 -24.88
CA PRO A 95 -0.36 -1.37 -25.34
C PRO A 95 -0.79 -2.29 -24.20
N ASP A 96 -1.72 -3.21 -24.47
CA ASP A 96 -2.16 -4.24 -23.55
C ASP A 96 -1.57 -5.62 -23.89
N ASN A 97 -1.91 -6.61 -23.07
CA ASN A 97 -1.49 -8.00 -23.32
C ASN A 97 -2.33 -8.64 -24.42
N ARG A 98 -1.76 -8.75 -25.64
CA ARG A 98 -2.40 -9.37 -26.80
C ARG A 98 -2.37 -10.90 -26.80
N GLN A 99 -1.50 -11.52 -25.98
CA GLN A 99 -1.41 -12.98 -25.87
C GLN A 99 -2.55 -13.56 -25.05
N SER A 100 -3.11 -12.79 -24.14
CA SER A 100 -4.15 -13.25 -23.25
C SER A 100 -5.20 -12.17 -23.03
N THR A 101 -6.15 -12.08 -23.95
CA THR A 101 -7.30 -11.17 -23.83
C THR A 101 -8.21 -11.52 -22.66
N THR A 102 -8.12 -12.77 -22.14
CA THR A 102 -8.88 -13.21 -20.97
C THR A 102 -8.24 -12.86 -19.65
N ASN A 103 -6.95 -12.52 -19.64
CA ASN A 103 -6.22 -12.19 -18.42
C ASN A 103 -5.68 -10.76 -18.43
N ALA A 104 -6.57 -9.79 -18.34
CA ALA A 104 -6.22 -8.38 -18.28
C ALA A 104 -5.36 -7.98 -17.08
N MET A 105 -5.18 -8.85 -16.07
CA MET A 105 -4.37 -8.60 -14.87
C MET A 105 -2.87 -8.63 -15.16
N ILE A 106 -2.46 -9.45 -16.15
CA ILE A 106 -1.05 -9.56 -16.56
C ILE A 106 -0.85 -8.70 -17.79
N ASN A 107 -0.47 -7.45 -17.57
CA ASN A 107 -0.30 -6.46 -18.62
C ASN A 107 1.01 -5.69 -18.43
N GLN A 108 1.44 -5.00 -19.47
CA GLN A 108 2.67 -4.21 -19.49
C GLN A 108 2.50 -2.76 -19.04
N LEU A 109 1.32 -2.42 -18.50
CA LEU A 109 0.98 -1.04 -18.13
C LEU A 109 2.00 -0.41 -17.17
N TYR A 110 2.56 -1.20 -16.23
CA TYR A 110 3.62 -0.72 -15.34
C TYR A 110 4.83 -0.22 -16.13
N TYR A 111 5.34 -1.01 -17.06
CA TYR A 111 6.54 -0.66 -17.84
C TYR A 111 6.31 0.53 -18.77
N GLU A 112 5.11 0.61 -19.36
CA GLU A 112 4.74 1.70 -20.24
C GLU A 112 4.54 3.02 -19.48
N LEU A 113 3.97 2.99 -18.27
CA LEU A 113 3.74 4.22 -17.51
C LEU A 113 4.95 4.67 -16.69
N VAL A 114 5.75 3.75 -16.19
CA VAL A 114 6.99 4.10 -15.47
C VAL A 114 8.12 4.47 -16.44
N GLY A 115 8.09 3.86 -17.62
CA GLY A 115 9.16 3.95 -18.59
C GLY A 115 10.32 2.99 -18.30
N THR A 116 11.08 2.68 -19.33
CA THR A 116 12.18 1.73 -19.26
C THR A 116 13.45 2.27 -19.93
N THR A 117 14.57 1.66 -19.60
CA THR A 117 15.83 1.81 -20.32
C THR A 117 16.23 0.48 -20.94
N ASN A 118 16.83 0.55 -22.12
CA ASN A 118 17.44 -0.60 -22.77
C ASN A 118 18.94 -0.29 -22.99
N ALA A 119 19.80 -0.97 -22.25
CA ALA A 119 21.24 -0.72 -22.28
C ALA A 119 21.96 -1.44 -23.43
N ASP A 120 21.38 -2.53 -23.97
CA ASP A 120 21.99 -3.35 -25.02
C ASP A 120 21.02 -3.54 -26.19
N LEU A 121 21.41 -3.04 -27.36
CA LEU A 121 20.62 -3.17 -28.59
C LEU A 121 20.69 -4.58 -29.20
N ASN A 122 21.73 -5.34 -28.91
CA ASN A 122 21.92 -6.69 -29.45
C ASN A 122 21.16 -7.74 -28.61
N ASN A 123 21.00 -7.49 -27.32
CA ASN A 123 20.20 -8.32 -26.40
C ASN A 123 19.27 -7.40 -25.58
N PRO A 124 18.20 -6.92 -26.19
CA PRO A 124 17.35 -5.91 -25.57
C PRO A 124 16.70 -6.43 -24.27
N SER A 125 16.85 -5.65 -23.21
CA SER A 125 16.22 -5.86 -21.93
C SER A 125 15.67 -4.54 -21.38
N TYR A 126 14.43 -4.57 -20.88
CA TYR A 126 13.71 -3.40 -20.43
C TYR A 126 13.81 -3.27 -18.90
N GLN A 127 14.67 -2.37 -18.45
CA GLN A 127 14.81 -2.05 -17.04
C GLN A 127 13.93 -0.85 -16.68
N PRO A 128 13.02 -0.96 -15.71
CA PRO A 128 12.18 0.16 -15.27
C PRO A 128 12.98 1.33 -14.73
N LEU A 129 12.55 2.58 -15.06
CA LEU A 129 13.24 3.80 -14.62
C LEU A 129 13.23 4.00 -13.11
N ASP A 130 12.26 3.47 -12.41
CA ASP A 130 12.16 3.57 -10.94
C ASP A 130 13.05 2.55 -10.21
N GLY A 131 13.68 1.62 -10.94
CA GLY A 131 14.58 0.60 -10.40
C GLY A 131 13.91 -0.44 -9.50
N ARG A 132 12.57 -0.49 -9.42
CA ARG A 132 11.83 -1.37 -8.49
C ARG A 132 11.24 -2.60 -9.15
N GLY A 133 10.89 -2.49 -10.42
CA GLY A 133 10.35 -3.62 -11.18
C GLY A 133 11.42 -4.57 -11.68
N LEU A 134 10.99 -5.76 -12.12
CA LEU A 134 11.86 -6.72 -12.78
C LEU A 134 12.29 -6.19 -14.15
N THR A 135 13.54 -6.44 -14.52
CA THR A 135 14.01 -6.27 -15.90
C THR A 135 13.42 -7.37 -16.77
N LEU A 136 12.81 -6.99 -17.89
CA LEU A 136 12.22 -7.92 -18.85
C LEU A 136 13.10 -8.08 -20.08
N PRO A 137 13.54 -9.30 -20.43
CA PRO A 137 14.12 -9.59 -21.74
C PRO A 137 13.10 -9.32 -22.86
N ALA A 138 13.55 -8.88 -24.02
CA ALA A 138 12.67 -8.63 -25.17
C ALA A 138 11.95 -9.91 -25.65
N SER A 139 12.60 -11.07 -25.52
CA SER A 139 11.97 -12.37 -25.77
C SER A 139 10.72 -12.59 -24.92
N ASP A 140 10.78 -12.19 -23.65
CA ASP A 140 9.69 -12.36 -22.70
C ASP A 140 8.56 -11.35 -22.96
N VAL A 141 8.89 -10.14 -23.43
CA VAL A 141 7.87 -9.16 -23.87
C VAL A 141 7.11 -9.68 -25.08
N GLN A 142 7.81 -10.25 -26.08
CA GLN A 142 7.19 -10.81 -27.27
C GLN A 142 6.33 -12.06 -26.95
N SER A 143 6.88 -12.99 -26.18
CA SER A 143 6.19 -14.23 -25.84
C SER A 143 5.07 -14.01 -24.82
N GLY A 144 5.25 -13.05 -23.92
CA GLY A 144 4.35 -12.78 -22.80
C GLY A 144 3.20 -11.84 -23.13
N PHE A 145 3.47 -10.81 -23.91
CA PHE A 145 2.46 -9.79 -24.23
C PHE A 145 2.07 -9.73 -25.70
N GLY A 146 2.79 -10.46 -26.59
CA GLY A 146 2.52 -10.45 -28.04
C GLY A 146 2.85 -9.12 -28.70
N VAL A 147 3.74 -8.34 -28.12
CA VAL A 147 4.18 -7.03 -28.63
C VAL A 147 5.69 -7.04 -28.87
N GLY A 148 6.16 -6.23 -29.82
CA GLY A 148 7.57 -6.20 -30.24
C GLY A 148 8.51 -5.52 -29.24
N GLY A 149 8.02 -4.98 -28.13
CA GLY A 149 8.81 -4.29 -27.11
C GLY A 149 7.97 -3.31 -26.30
N ILE A 150 8.66 -2.60 -25.39
CA ILE A 150 8.07 -1.51 -24.61
C ILE A 150 8.29 -0.20 -25.37
N MET A 151 7.22 0.56 -25.61
CA MET A 151 7.26 1.79 -26.39
C MET A 151 7.93 2.94 -25.62
N ASN A 152 7.60 3.07 -24.35
CA ASN A 152 8.21 4.07 -23.46
C ASN A 152 9.57 3.57 -22.96
N CYS A 153 10.54 3.58 -23.88
CA CYS A 153 11.88 3.06 -23.64
C CYS A 153 12.94 4.03 -24.15
N SER A 154 13.91 4.35 -23.27
CA SER A 154 15.15 5.03 -23.68
C SER A 154 16.09 4.03 -24.34
N LYS A 155 16.50 4.30 -25.56
CA LYS A 155 17.46 3.47 -26.30
C LYS A 155 18.84 4.11 -26.22
N PRO A 156 19.92 3.33 -26.05
CA PRO A 156 21.26 3.84 -26.24
C PRO A 156 21.42 4.20 -27.73
N GLY A 157 21.78 5.42 -28.03
CA GLY A 157 22.01 5.87 -29.41
C GLY A 157 22.82 7.17 -29.43
N GLY A 158 23.83 7.23 -30.28
CA GLY A 158 24.62 8.41 -30.53
C GLY A 158 24.09 9.15 -31.77
N GLY A 159 22.95 9.85 -31.65
CA GLY A 159 22.36 10.61 -32.74
C GLY A 159 21.32 11.62 -32.22
N GLU A 160 20.83 12.51 -33.10
CA GLU A 160 19.88 13.57 -32.78
C GLU A 160 18.47 13.02 -32.34
N ASP A 161 18.18 11.75 -32.58
CA ASP A 161 16.91 11.08 -32.26
C ASP A 161 16.93 10.26 -30.95
N ILE A 162 17.50 10.84 -29.88
CA ILE A 162 17.46 10.17 -28.56
C ILE A 162 16.02 10.26 -28.00
N THR A 163 15.26 9.18 -28.13
CA THR A 163 13.97 9.05 -27.43
C THR A 163 14.26 8.78 -25.96
N VAL A 164 13.95 9.74 -25.09
CA VAL A 164 14.07 9.57 -23.64
C VAL A 164 12.75 9.08 -23.09
N ALA A 165 12.77 7.95 -22.40
CA ALA A 165 11.60 7.43 -21.71
C ALA A 165 11.14 8.40 -20.60
N LYS A 166 9.83 8.44 -20.38
CA LYS A 166 9.20 9.35 -19.41
C LYS A 166 8.51 8.55 -18.32
N ASN A 167 8.70 8.95 -17.07
CA ASN A 167 7.92 8.41 -15.97
C ASN A 167 6.63 9.22 -15.80
N PHE A 168 5.48 8.61 -16.12
CA PHE A 168 4.13 9.19 -15.94
C PHE A 168 3.54 8.90 -14.57
N LEU A 169 4.19 8.01 -13.76
CA LEU A 169 3.78 7.62 -12.40
C LEU A 169 4.93 7.77 -11.40
N PRO A 170 5.45 8.99 -11.17
CA PRO A 170 6.61 9.19 -10.30
C PRO A 170 6.34 8.82 -8.83
N ASP A 171 5.09 8.93 -8.37
CA ASP A 171 4.71 8.78 -6.96
C ASP A 171 4.11 7.39 -6.64
N LEU A 172 4.50 6.34 -7.37
CA LEU A 172 4.10 4.97 -7.04
C LEU A 172 4.62 4.56 -5.67
N LYS A 173 3.74 3.97 -4.86
CA LYS A 173 4.10 3.43 -3.55
C LYS A 173 4.55 1.96 -3.69
N PRO A 174 5.37 1.44 -2.76
CA PRO A 174 5.80 0.04 -2.81
C PRO A 174 4.65 -0.98 -2.86
N ASN A 175 3.54 -0.73 -2.18
CA ASN A 175 2.36 -1.59 -2.18
C ASN A 175 1.48 -1.47 -3.43
N GLN A 176 1.82 -0.60 -4.37
CA GLN A 176 1.17 -0.46 -5.68
C GLN A 176 1.92 -1.18 -6.80
N ILE A 177 2.98 -1.90 -6.46
CA ILE A 177 3.82 -2.65 -7.40
C ILE A 177 3.93 -4.08 -6.88
N GLY A 178 3.78 -5.05 -7.76
CA GLY A 178 3.98 -6.45 -7.41
C GLY A 178 4.53 -7.26 -8.57
N VAL A 179 5.26 -8.31 -8.23
CA VAL A 179 5.77 -9.27 -9.19
C VAL A 179 4.83 -10.46 -9.22
N VAL A 180 4.40 -10.82 -10.40
CA VAL A 180 3.58 -11.99 -10.66
C VAL A 180 4.45 -13.02 -11.37
N SER A 181 4.71 -14.14 -10.71
CA SER A 181 5.45 -15.29 -11.23
C SER A 181 4.52 -16.50 -11.38
N ASN A 182 4.93 -17.49 -12.19
CA ASN A 182 4.18 -18.73 -12.46
C ASN A 182 2.96 -18.63 -13.38
N TYR A 183 2.85 -17.59 -14.17
CA TYR A 183 1.93 -17.61 -15.30
C TYR A 183 2.71 -18.03 -16.54
N SER A 184 2.11 -18.89 -17.38
CA SER A 184 2.70 -19.48 -18.60
C SER A 184 3.25 -18.46 -19.61
N VAL A 185 3.21 -17.19 -19.27
CA VAL A 185 3.48 -16.05 -20.12
C VAL A 185 4.93 -15.61 -20.07
N THR A 186 5.59 -15.65 -18.91
CA THR A 186 7.03 -15.36 -18.79
C THR A 186 7.70 -16.25 -17.75
N PRO A 187 8.84 -16.86 -18.05
CA PRO A 187 9.55 -17.72 -17.10
C PRO A 187 10.10 -16.95 -15.89
N VAL A 188 10.33 -15.66 -16.01
CA VAL A 188 10.98 -14.81 -14.98
C VAL A 188 9.97 -14.06 -14.10
N GLY A 189 8.71 -13.99 -14.52
CA GLY A 189 7.70 -13.16 -13.86
C GLY A 189 7.60 -11.75 -14.47
N VAL A 190 6.51 -11.07 -14.15
CA VAL A 190 6.18 -9.73 -14.66
C VAL A 190 5.84 -8.81 -13.50
N THR A 191 6.33 -7.59 -13.56
CA THR A 191 5.90 -6.54 -12.62
C THR A 191 4.60 -5.92 -13.13
N VAL A 192 3.61 -5.85 -12.26
CA VAL A 192 2.28 -5.29 -12.54
C VAL A 192 1.91 -4.22 -11.52
N LEU A 193 1.01 -3.34 -11.93
CA LEU A 193 0.42 -2.35 -11.02
C LEU A 193 -0.62 -3.03 -10.13
N LEU A 194 -0.49 -2.86 -8.84
CA LEU A 194 -1.42 -3.37 -7.82
C LEU A 194 -2.30 -2.24 -7.28
N CYS A 195 -3.51 -2.58 -6.90
CA CYS A 195 -4.32 -1.73 -6.05
C CYS A 195 -3.78 -1.79 -4.61
N ALA A 196 -3.44 -0.65 -4.02
CA ALA A 196 -2.86 -0.57 -2.67
C ALA A 196 -3.77 -1.12 -1.58
N VAL A 197 -5.07 -1.14 -1.83
CA VAL A 197 -6.07 -1.77 -0.95
C VAL A 197 -5.95 -3.30 -0.97
N GLY A 198 -5.45 -3.88 -2.06
CA GLY A 198 -5.38 -5.31 -2.27
C GLY A 198 -6.78 -5.94 -2.37
N GLY A 199 -6.94 -7.09 -1.71
CA GLY A 199 -8.26 -7.72 -1.50
C GLY A 199 -8.62 -7.58 -0.02
N PRO A 200 -9.55 -6.71 0.38
CA PRO A 200 -9.91 -6.53 1.79
C PRO A 200 -10.38 -7.81 2.48
N ASP A 201 -11.07 -8.68 1.76
CA ASP A 201 -11.43 -10.01 2.23
C ASP A 201 -10.35 -11.03 1.85
N ASN A 202 -9.87 -11.80 2.82
CA ASN A 202 -8.85 -12.82 2.62
C ASN A 202 -9.25 -13.94 1.64
N THR A 203 -10.53 -14.08 1.35
CA THR A 203 -11.06 -15.05 0.39
C THR A 203 -10.89 -14.63 -1.06
N TYR A 204 -10.63 -13.34 -1.32
CA TYR A 204 -10.42 -12.84 -2.67
C TYR A 204 -8.94 -12.77 -3.00
N GLN A 205 -8.46 -13.73 -3.76
CA GLN A 205 -7.06 -13.88 -4.14
C GLN A 205 -6.97 -14.11 -5.67
N PRO A 206 -7.14 -13.05 -6.49
CA PRO A 206 -7.20 -13.20 -7.96
C PRO A 206 -5.90 -13.76 -8.56
N MET A 207 -4.80 -13.64 -7.84
CA MET A 207 -3.47 -14.15 -8.22
C MET A 207 -2.97 -15.25 -7.27
N ASN A 208 -3.87 -15.96 -6.59
CA ASN A 208 -3.56 -16.99 -5.59
C ASN A 208 -2.63 -16.52 -4.47
N ALA A 209 -2.59 -15.20 -4.22
CA ALA A 209 -1.79 -14.58 -3.18
C ALA A 209 -2.56 -13.50 -2.44
N LEU A 210 -2.40 -13.45 -1.12
CA LEU A 210 -3.05 -12.44 -0.28
C LEU A 210 -2.55 -11.04 -0.61
N GLY A 211 -3.49 -10.09 -0.74
CA GLY A 211 -3.18 -8.70 -0.99
C GLY A 211 -2.70 -8.38 -2.41
N VAL A 212 -2.52 -9.39 -3.25
CA VAL A 212 -2.11 -9.20 -4.65
C VAL A 212 -3.35 -9.06 -5.52
N ASN A 213 -3.67 -7.82 -5.90
CA ASN A 213 -4.83 -7.50 -6.72
C ASN A 213 -4.41 -6.53 -7.84
N PRO A 214 -4.01 -7.05 -9.01
CA PRO A 214 -3.55 -6.23 -10.12
C PRO A 214 -4.67 -5.41 -10.76
N TRP A 215 -4.33 -4.22 -11.22
CA TRP A 215 -5.17 -3.41 -12.10
C TRP A 215 -5.33 -4.13 -13.43
N ARG A 216 -6.56 -4.23 -13.88
CA ARG A 216 -6.95 -4.86 -15.15
C ARG A 216 -7.01 -3.79 -16.22
N TYR A 217 -6.39 -4.07 -17.36
CA TYR A 217 -6.28 -3.10 -18.44
C TYR A 217 -6.42 -3.76 -19.81
N ILE A 218 -7.25 -3.17 -20.66
CA ILE A 218 -7.43 -3.56 -22.08
C ILE A 218 -7.53 -2.29 -22.92
N SER A 219 -6.69 -2.17 -23.95
CA SER A 219 -6.70 -1.05 -24.89
C SER A 219 -6.88 -1.49 -26.35
N SER A 220 -6.53 -2.72 -26.71
CA SER A 220 -6.63 -3.20 -28.10
C SER A 220 -8.07 -3.49 -28.55
N ASN A 221 -8.91 -3.98 -27.65
CA ASN A 221 -10.32 -4.25 -27.92
C ASN A 221 -11.16 -4.04 -26.66
N PRO A 222 -11.30 -2.80 -26.16
CA PRO A 222 -12.09 -2.51 -24.97
C PRO A 222 -13.57 -2.73 -25.26
N ILE A 223 -14.25 -3.41 -24.35
CA ILE A 223 -15.67 -3.76 -24.47
C ILE A 223 -16.56 -2.61 -23.99
N ASN A 224 -16.16 -1.97 -22.90
CA ASN A 224 -16.98 -0.94 -22.23
C ASN A 224 -16.72 0.47 -22.76
N ASN A 225 -15.48 0.77 -23.17
CA ASN A 225 -15.10 2.07 -23.75
C ASN A 225 -14.55 1.91 -25.16
N PRO A 226 -15.37 1.62 -26.18
CA PRO A 226 -14.92 1.47 -27.57
C PRO A 226 -14.14 2.71 -28.05
N GLY A 227 -12.94 2.49 -28.63
CA GLY A 227 -12.06 3.57 -29.09
C GLY A 227 -11.23 4.26 -28.01
N SER A 228 -11.28 3.74 -26.76
CA SER A 228 -10.47 4.19 -25.62
C SER A 228 -9.78 2.99 -24.98
N TYR A 229 -9.95 2.78 -23.69
CA TYR A 229 -9.45 1.63 -22.94
C TYR A 229 -10.40 1.28 -21.79
N ASP A 230 -10.37 0.03 -21.37
CA ASP A 230 -11.03 -0.43 -20.15
C ASP A 230 -9.98 -0.59 -19.03
N LEU A 231 -10.21 0.09 -17.90
CA LEU A 231 -9.40 0.00 -16.68
C LEU A 231 -10.32 -0.28 -15.50
N TRP A 232 -10.02 -1.35 -14.75
CA TRP A 232 -10.88 -1.70 -13.61
C TRP A 232 -10.15 -2.48 -12.53
N ILE A 233 -10.75 -2.47 -11.35
CA ILE A 233 -10.36 -3.28 -10.21
C ILE A 233 -11.59 -3.86 -9.53
N GLN A 234 -11.46 -5.04 -8.97
CA GLN A 234 -12.50 -5.70 -8.20
C GLN A 234 -12.05 -5.83 -6.75
N LEU A 235 -12.87 -5.37 -5.82
CA LEU A 235 -12.64 -5.51 -4.39
C LEU A 235 -13.69 -6.43 -3.79
N SER A 236 -13.28 -7.38 -2.96
CA SER A 236 -14.19 -8.13 -2.10
C SER A 236 -14.22 -7.50 -0.72
N ILE A 237 -15.38 -6.99 -0.31
CA ILE A 237 -15.56 -6.30 0.97
C ILE A 237 -16.79 -6.87 1.66
N ALA A 238 -16.60 -7.50 2.82
CA ALA A 238 -17.65 -8.15 3.58
C ALA A 238 -18.49 -9.15 2.74
N GLY A 239 -17.79 -9.98 1.96
CA GLY A 239 -18.38 -11.01 1.09
C GLY A 239 -19.10 -10.48 -0.14
N LYS A 240 -19.01 -9.18 -0.44
CA LYS A 240 -19.61 -8.57 -1.63
C LYS A 240 -18.52 -8.05 -2.57
N THR A 241 -18.69 -8.35 -3.85
CA THR A 241 -17.84 -7.82 -4.91
C THR A 241 -18.20 -6.39 -5.25
N HIS A 242 -17.21 -5.52 -5.29
CA HIS A 242 -17.32 -4.12 -5.68
C HIS A 242 -16.42 -3.91 -6.89
N LEU A 243 -17.02 -3.59 -8.03
CA LEU A 243 -16.32 -3.25 -9.27
C LEU A 243 -16.14 -1.73 -9.36
N ILE A 244 -14.90 -1.29 -9.46
CA ILE A 244 -14.50 0.10 -9.70
C ILE A 244 -13.88 0.13 -11.09
N CYS A 245 -14.42 0.95 -11.99
CA CYS A 245 -14.06 0.95 -13.41
C CYS A 245 -14.17 2.34 -14.01
N ASN A 246 -13.47 2.56 -15.12
CA ASN A 246 -13.45 3.86 -15.80
C ASN A 246 -14.64 4.13 -16.71
N TRP A 247 -15.51 3.14 -16.94
CA TRP A 247 -16.75 3.30 -17.72
C TRP A 247 -17.99 3.60 -16.85
N SER A 248 -17.85 3.58 -15.54
CA SER A 248 -18.93 3.92 -14.61
C SER A 248 -18.42 4.76 -13.46
N LYS A 249 -19.06 5.88 -13.20
CA LYS A 249 -18.75 6.73 -12.01
C LYS A 249 -19.21 6.08 -10.71
N GLN A 250 -20.18 5.16 -10.78
CA GLN A 250 -20.72 4.48 -9.61
C GLN A 250 -20.06 3.10 -9.48
N VAL A 251 -19.74 2.75 -8.23
CA VAL A 251 -19.25 1.41 -7.90
C VAL A 251 -20.36 0.40 -8.13
N GLN A 252 -20.10 -0.59 -8.95
CA GLN A 252 -21.05 -1.65 -9.25
C GLN A 252 -20.89 -2.79 -8.23
N ILE A 253 -22.00 -3.26 -7.67
CA ILE A 253 -21.99 -4.30 -6.63
C ILE A 253 -22.59 -5.57 -7.21
N GLY A 254 -21.86 -6.69 -7.11
CA GLY A 254 -22.32 -7.99 -7.55
C GLY A 254 -22.40 -8.16 -9.08
N SER A 255 -21.81 -7.21 -9.83
CA SER A 255 -21.75 -7.34 -11.30
C SER A 255 -20.80 -8.46 -11.72
N PRO A 256 -21.14 -9.23 -12.77
CA PRO A 256 -20.17 -10.14 -13.37
C PRO A 256 -18.96 -9.36 -13.90
N LEU A 257 -17.82 -10.02 -13.97
CA LEU A 257 -16.64 -9.46 -14.61
C LEU A 257 -16.91 -9.25 -16.11
N PRO A 258 -16.42 -8.15 -16.70
CA PRO A 258 -16.44 -7.98 -18.12
C PRO A 258 -15.57 -8.98 -18.85
#